data_14c16bdcfc9f3b8cc14afb51e0d314bf
#
_entry.id   14c16bdcfc9f3b8cc14afb51e0d314bf
#
_cell.length_a   1.000
_cell.length_b   1.000
_cell.length_c   1.000
_cell.angle_alpha   90.00
_cell.angle_beta   90.00
_cell.angle_gamma   90.00
#
_symmetry.space_group_name_H-M   'P 1'
#
loop_
_entity.id
_entity.type
_entity.pdbx_description
1 polymer ?
#
loop_
_entity_poly.entity_id
_entity_poly.type
_entity_poly.pdbx_seq_one_letter_code
_entity_poly.pdbx_strand_id
1 'polypeptide(L)'
;QAESHVAACEAAVSNAEAALKTARTNLSYCYVKAPCDGVVDVSAYSVGAYIGGALQPVKLATVYKDNRMYSYFNIADNQYLTYELAQEAASKIPAETHFVTLRLGTDGAQSWKAKLDYLSPNVTLTTGTLRLRAELDNPDGMLRPGLFVSVTLPYGEARNAVLVNDASIGTDQLGKYLYVVNDSDIVNYRHIEVGQLADHNMRVVKS
;
A
#
# COMPACT_ATOMS: atom_id res chain seq x y z
N GLN A 1 53.23 -30.98 -34.27
CA GLN A 1 53.45 -29.55 -34.61
C GLN A 1 52.21 -28.86 -35.16
N ALA A 2 51.42 -29.47 -36.07
CA ALA A 2 50.21 -28.87 -36.62
C ALA A 2 49.14 -28.66 -35.53
N GLU A 3 48.90 -29.63 -34.64
CA GLU A 3 47.95 -29.54 -33.55
C GLU A 3 48.33 -28.45 -32.53
N SER A 4 49.59 -28.32 -32.19
CA SER A 4 50.04 -27.26 -31.28
C SER A 4 49.88 -25.86 -31.88
N HIS A 5 50.02 -25.76 -33.22
CA HIS A 5 49.80 -24.49 -33.92
C HIS A 5 48.32 -24.12 -33.96
N VAL A 6 47.41 -25.09 -34.17
CA VAL A 6 45.96 -24.88 -34.11
C VAL A 6 45.54 -24.43 -32.69
N ALA A 7 45.98 -25.11 -31.65
CA ALA A 7 45.70 -24.74 -30.27
C ALA A 7 46.17 -23.31 -29.90
N ALA A 8 47.36 -22.93 -30.44
CA ALA A 8 47.86 -21.56 -30.25
C ALA A 8 47.00 -20.50 -30.96
N CYS A 9 46.55 -20.81 -32.18
CA CYS A 9 45.62 -19.91 -32.90
C CYS A 9 44.27 -19.81 -32.22
N GLU A 10 43.70 -20.91 -31.73
CA GLU A 10 42.45 -20.90 -30.96
C GLU A 10 42.58 -20.09 -29.69
N ALA A 11 43.68 -20.22 -28.94
CA ALA A 11 43.94 -19.40 -27.76
C ALA A 11 44.08 -17.91 -28.11
N ALA A 12 44.71 -17.58 -29.25
CA ALA A 12 44.83 -16.20 -29.72
C ALA A 12 43.47 -15.61 -30.08
N VAL A 13 42.58 -16.38 -30.74
CA VAL A 13 41.17 -15.96 -31.03
C VAL A 13 40.42 -15.73 -29.75
N SER A 14 40.46 -16.66 -28.80
CA SER A 14 39.79 -16.53 -27.50
C SER A 14 40.27 -15.28 -26.73
N ASN A 15 41.56 -14.99 -26.72
CA ASN A 15 42.11 -13.79 -26.11
C ASN A 15 41.62 -12.49 -26.78
N ALA A 16 41.58 -12.50 -28.14
CA ALA A 16 41.06 -11.35 -28.88
C ALA A 16 39.56 -11.12 -28.65
N GLU A 17 38.78 -12.17 -28.56
CA GLU A 17 37.35 -12.10 -28.20
C GLU A 17 37.13 -11.55 -26.78
N ALA A 18 37.95 -11.99 -25.82
CA ALA A 18 37.89 -11.46 -24.45
C ALA A 18 38.25 -9.96 -24.40
N ALA A 19 39.29 -9.55 -25.15
CA ALA A 19 39.68 -8.15 -25.27
C ALA A 19 38.56 -7.30 -25.92
N LEU A 20 37.95 -7.81 -26.99
CA LEU A 20 36.80 -7.15 -27.64
C LEU A 20 35.61 -7.01 -26.70
N LYS A 21 35.27 -8.05 -25.93
CA LYS A 21 34.20 -8.00 -24.93
C LYS A 21 34.47 -6.94 -23.87
N THR A 22 35.69 -6.86 -23.36
CA THR A 22 36.12 -5.84 -22.40
C THR A 22 35.98 -4.43 -22.97
N ALA A 23 36.46 -4.21 -24.20
CA ALA A 23 36.36 -2.91 -24.87
C ALA A 23 34.88 -2.49 -25.10
N ARG A 24 34.02 -3.42 -25.51
CA ARG A 24 32.58 -3.18 -25.65
C ARG A 24 31.91 -2.84 -24.32
N THR A 25 32.29 -3.52 -23.25
CA THR A 25 31.80 -3.23 -21.91
C THR A 25 32.19 -1.82 -21.46
N ASN A 26 33.47 -1.46 -21.67
CA ASN A 26 33.96 -0.12 -21.35
C ASN A 26 33.22 0.97 -22.16
N LEU A 27 32.99 0.72 -23.46
CA LEU A 27 32.19 1.62 -24.28
C LEU A 27 30.74 1.74 -23.79
N SER A 28 30.14 0.66 -23.30
CA SER A 28 28.76 0.70 -22.78
C SER A 28 28.62 1.58 -21.56
N TYR A 29 29.65 1.74 -20.74
CA TYR A 29 29.67 2.62 -19.59
C TYR A 29 29.67 4.12 -19.96
N CYS A 30 30.08 4.44 -21.20
CA CYS A 30 30.00 5.81 -21.70
C CYS A 30 28.54 6.27 -21.97
N TYR A 31 27.61 5.33 -22.05
CA TYR A 31 26.19 5.56 -22.33
C TYR A 31 25.33 5.03 -21.17
N VAL A 32 25.06 5.85 -20.19
CA VAL A 32 24.21 5.48 -19.07
C VAL A 32 22.76 5.53 -19.50
N LYS A 33 22.08 4.39 -19.42
CA LYS A 33 20.66 4.25 -19.74
C LYS A 33 19.82 4.06 -18.49
N ALA A 34 18.59 4.53 -18.54
CA ALA A 34 17.62 4.26 -17.47
C ALA A 34 17.34 2.74 -17.38
N PRO A 35 17.29 2.16 -16.17
CA PRO A 35 17.04 0.73 -15.98
C PRO A 35 15.57 0.34 -16.20
N CYS A 36 14.66 1.30 -16.19
CA CYS A 36 13.21 1.11 -16.37
C CYS A 36 12.58 2.36 -16.96
N ASP A 37 11.38 2.19 -17.50
CA ASP A 37 10.52 3.30 -17.91
C ASP A 37 9.96 4.03 -16.69
N GLY A 38 9.89 5.37 -16.75
CA GLY A 38 9.41 6.16 -15.64
C GLY A 38 9.79 7.64 -15.75
N VAL A 39 9.53 8.39 -14.70
CA VAL A 39 9.89 9.81 -14.58
C VAL A 39 11.24 9.96 -13.90
N VAL A 40 12.12 10.72 -14.52
CA VAL A 40 13.47 10.98 -14.00
C VAL A 40 13.41 12.18 -13.04
N ASP A 41 14.02 12.05 -11.89
CA ASP A 41 14.24 13.13 -10.95
C ASP A 41 15.39 14.04 -11.44
N VAL A 42 15.53 15.18 -10.80
CA VAL A 42 16.60 16.14 -11.12
C VAL A 42 17.97 15.46 -10.99
N SER A 43 18.81 15.65 -12.01
CA SER A 43 20.20 15.20 -11.94
C SER A 43 20.96 16.00 -10.89
N ALA A 44 21.70 15.28 -10.05
CA ALA A 44 22.59 15.90 -9.05
C ALA A 44 23.84 16.58 -9.68
N TYR A 45 24.10 16.30 -10.94
CA TYR A 45 25.32 16.76 -11.63
C TYR A 45 24.98 17.53 -12.90
N SER A 46 25.69 18.63 -13.10
CA SER A 46 25.61 19.42 -14.33
C SER A 46 26.55 18.89 -15.40
N VAL A 47 26.31 19.28 -16.66
CA VAL A 47 27.19 18.95 -17.77
C VAL A 47 28.60 19.51 -17.49
N GLY A 48 29.62 18.68 -17.67
CA GLY A 48 31.00 19.02 -17.37
C GLY A 48 31.45 18.70 -15.94
N ALA A 49 30.56 18.26 -15.06
CA ALA A 49 30.96 17.85 -13.72
C ALA A 49 31.79 16.56 -13.77
N TYR A 50 32.87 16.53 -12.99
CA TYR A 50 33.66 15.32 -12.81
C TYR A 50 32.94 14.37 -11.88
N ILE A 51 32.65 13.18 -12.39
CA ILE A 51 32.03 12.09 -11.63
C ILE A 51 33.08 11.00 -11.51
N GLY A 52 33.84 11.03 -10.45
CA GLY A 52 34.88 10.07 -10.17
C GLY A 52 34.93 9.79 -8.68
N GLY A 53 35.09 8.55 -8.35
CA GLY A 53 35.27 8.11 -6.99
C GLY A 53 35.42 6.60 -6.99
N ALA A 54 36.63 6.16 -6.92
CA ALA A 54 37.00 4.76 -7.09
C ALA A 54 36.42 3.79 -6.06
N LEU A 55 35.78 4.27 -4.98
CA LEU A 55 35.41 3.42 -3.86
C LEU A 55 33.91 3.39 -3.51
N GLN A 56 33.11 4.32 -4.04
CA GLN A 56 31.66 4.30 -3.78
C GLN A 56 30.86 4.61 -5.05
N PRO A 57 29.78 3.87 -5.31
CA PRO A 57 28.91 4.15 -6.44
C PRO A 57 28.25 5.52 -6.30
N VAL A 58 28.31 6.33 -7.36
CA VAL A 58 27.73 7.65 -7.41
C VAL A 58 26.35 7.58 -8.02
N LYS A 59 25.34 8.13 -7.33
CA LYS A 59 23.96 8.21 -7.80
C LYS A 59 23.84 9.40 -8.75
N LEU A 60 23.58 9.17 -10.02
CA LEU A 60 23.43 10.21 -11.05
C LEU A 60 22.03 10.83 -11.04
N ALA A 61 21.02 10.00 -11.06
CA ALA A 61 19.62 10.39 -11.03
C ALA A 61 18.79 9.24 -10.45
N THR A 62 17.53 9.53 -10.10
CA THR A 62 16.56 8.51 -9.72
C THR A 62 15.48 8.45 -10.78
N VAL A 63 15.09 7.25 -11.16
CA VAL A 63 13.95 7.01 -12.04
C VAL A 63 12.82 6.44 -11.19
N TYR A 64 11.67 7.10 -11.20
CA TYR A 64 10.47 6.64 -10.52
C TYR A 64 9.53 6.01 -11.53
N LYS A 65 9.15 4.78 -11.28
CA LYS A 65 8.08 4.12 -12.03
C LYS A 65 6.76 4.47 -11.34
N ASP A 66 6.02 5.39 -11.93
CA ASP A 66 4.85 6.06 -11.34
C ASP A 66 3.50 5.53 -11.80
N ASN A 67 3.47 4.61 -12.76
CA ASN A 67 2.24 4.00 -13.28
C ASN A 67 1.52 3.10 -12.25
N ARG A 68 2.27 2.60 -11.25
CA ARG A 68 1.76 1.74 -10.19
C ARG A 68 2.34 2.16 -8.86
N MET A 69 1.47 2.40 -7.90
CA MET A 69 1.83 2.94 -6.59
C MET A 69 1.54 1.94 -5.48
N TYR A 70 2.31 2.03 -4.42
CA TYR A 70 2.13 1.21 -3.22
C TYR A 70 1.90 2.11 -2.02
N SER A 71 0.82 1.84 -1.29
CA SER A 71 0.56 2.46 0.00
C SER A 71 0.93 1.49 1.12
N TYR A 72 1.81 1.92 2.01
CA TYR A 72 2.20 1.16 3.20
C TYR A 72 1.51 1.76 4.42
N PHE A 73 0.88 0.92 5.21
CA PHE A 73 0.25 1.31 6.46
C PHE A 73 0.39 0.22 7.50
N ASN A 74 0.20 0.58 8.76
CA ASN A 74 0.31 -0.35 9.88
C ASN A 74 -1.04 -0.43 10.58
N ILE A 75 -1.40 -1.63 11.02
CA ILE A 75 -2.55 -1.87 11.91
C ILE A 75 -2.05 -2.46 13.22
N ALA A 76 -2.76 -2.19 14.31
CA ALA A 76 -2.45 -2.82 15.59
C ALA A 76 -2.80 -4.33 15.57
N ASP A 77 -2.08 -5.12 16.34
CA ASP A 77 -2.23 -6.58 16.42
C ASP A 77 -3.66 -7.01 16.81
N ASN A 78 -4.28 -6.30 17.75
CA ASN A 78 -5.66 -6.55 18.15
C ASN A 78 -6.67 -6.28 17.04
N GLN A 79 -6.42 -5.26 16.21
CA GLN A 79 -7.24 -4.95 15.03
C GLN A 79 -7.04 -6.00 13.93
N TYR A 80 -5.84 -6.55 13.81
CA TYR A 80 -5.55 -7.63 12.88
C TYR A 80 -6.36 -8.89 13.22
N LEU A 81 -6.41 -9.30 14.48
CA LEU A 81 -7.24 -10.44 14.90
C LEU A 81 -8.72 -10.22 14.59
N THR A 82 -9.21 -9.00 14.78
CA THR A 82 -10.59 -8.64 14.42
C THR A 82 -10.82 -8.73 12.90
N TYR A 83 -9.84 -8.30 12.11
CA TYR A 83 -9.87 -8.39 10.65
C TYR A 83 -9.84 -9.85 10.16
N GLU A 84 -8.97 -10.69 10.71
CA GLU A 84 -8.88 -12.13 10.39
C GLU A 84 -10.19 -12.86 10.73
N LEU A 85 -10.73 -12.66 11.92
CA LEU A 85 -12.00 -13.26 12.35
C LEU A 85 -13.16 -12.80 11.46
N ALA A 86 -13.15 -11.53 11.04
CA ALA A 86 -14.13 -11.01 10.10
C ALA A 86 -13.98 -11.63 8.71
N GLN A 87 -12.76 -11.87 8.24
CA GLN A 87 -12.49 -12.55 6.96
C GLN A 87 -12.92 -14.03 7.01
N GLU A 88 -12.64 -14.76 8.08
CA GLU A 88 -13.11 -16.13 8.25
C GLU A 88 -14.63 -16.21 8.25
N ALA A 89 -15.31 -15.26 8.91
CA ALA A 89 -16.75 -15.15 8.88
C ALA A 89 -17.29 -14.76 7.47
N ALA A 90 -16.51 -13.95 6.73
CA ALA A 90 -16.81 -13.49 5.38
C ALA A 90 -16.37 -14.47 4.28
N SER A 91 -15.66 -15.55 4.59
CA SER A 91 -15.21 -16.59 3.65
C SER A 91 -16.35 -17.19 2.79
N LYS A 92 -17.59 -16.84 3.09
CA LYS A 92 -18.79 -17.10 2.29
C LYS A 92 -19.21 -15.95 1.36
N ILE A 93 -18.44 -14.84 1.29
CA ILE A 93 -18.78 -13.64 0.55
C ILE A 93 -17.69 -13.32 -0.46
N PRO A 94 -18.02 -12.92 -1.71
CA PRO A 94 -17.04 -12.75 -2.77
C PRO A 94 -16.16 -11.52 -2.57
N ALA A 95 -14.88 -11.69 -2.88
CA ALA A 95 -13.84 -10.79 -3.44
C ALA A 95 -13.78 -9.28 -3.08
N GLU A 96 -14.75 -8.67 -2.42
CA GLU A 96 -14.72 -7.23 -2.11
C GLU A 96 -13.90 -6.88 -0.85
N THR A 97 -13.54 -7.87 -0.04
CA THR A 97 -12.84 -7.68 1.24
C THR A 97 -11.33 -7.39 1.10
N HIS A 98 -10.80 -7.46 -0.11
CA HIS A 98 -9.37 -7.21 -0.36
C HIS A 98 -9.06 -5.80 -0.86
N PHE A 99 -10.05 -4.92 -0.86
CA PHE A 99 -9.86 -3.54 -1.28
C PHE A 99 -9.88 -2.59 -0.08
N VAL A 100 -8.96 -1.63 -0.12
CA VAL A 100 -8.90 -0.52 0.82
C VAL A 100 -9.22 0.77 0.09
N THR A 101 -9.81 1.72 0.79
CA THR A 101 -10.05 3.06 0.24
C THR A 101 -8.94 3.99 0.71
N LEU A 102 -8.23 4.59 -0.23
CA LEU A 102 -7.22 5.61 0.02
C LEU A 102 -7.84 6.99 -0.21
N ARG A 103 -7.63 7.92 0.74
CA ARG A 103 -8.09 9.31 0.61
C ARG A 103 -6.89 10.24 0.74
N LEU A 104 -6.81 11.24 -0.13
CA LEU A 104 -5.79 12.28 -0.11
C LEU A 104 -6.38 13.55 0.51
N GLY A 105 -5.65 14.14 1.47
CA GLY A 105 -6.05 15.37 2.15
C GLY A 105 -7.10 15.17 3.25
N THR A 106 -7.40 16.25 3.97
CA THR A 106 -8.34 16.28 5.09
C THR A 106 -9.80 16.26 4.64
N ASP A 107 -10.10 16.78 3.47
CA ASP A 107 -11.48 16.95 2.98
C ASP A 107 -12.01 15.73 2.21
N GLY A 108 -11.18 14.72 1.98
CA GLY A 108 -11.58 13.45 1.36
C GLY A 108 -12.15 13.58 -0.05
N ALA A 109 -11.89 14.69 -0.74
CA ALA A 109 -12.45 15.00 -2.06
C ALA A 109 -12.04 13.99 -3.14
N GLN A 110 -10.89 13.35 -2.98
CA GLN A 110 -10.42 12.31 -3.90
C GLN A 110 -10.17 11.02 -3.15
N SER A 111 -10.76 9.95 -3.65
CA SER A 111 -10.59 8.61 -3.11
C SER A 111 -10.26 7.60 -4.21
N TRP A 112 -9.38 6.69 -3.91
CA TRP A 112 -8.97 5.59 -4.79
C TRP A 112 -9.20 4.26 -4.10
N LYS A 113 -9.63 3.27 -4.87
CA LYS A 113 -9.67 1.89 -4.41
C LYS A 113 -8.31 1.25 -4.70
N ALA A 114 -7.68 0.70 -3.69
CA ALA A 114 -6.43 -0.02 -3.79
C ALA A 114 -6.62 -1.47 -3.36
N LYS A 115 -5.94 -2.38 -4.01
CA LYS A 115 -5.99 -3.80 -3.69
C LYS A 115 -4.94 -4.12 -2.63
N LEU A 116 -5.36 -4.76 -1.55
CA LEU A 116 -4.44 -5.30 -0.55
C LEU A 116 -3.67 -6.48 -1.17
N ASP A 117 -2.35 -6.35 -1.30
CA ASP A 117 -1.50 -7.35 -1.95
C ASP A 117 -0.48 -7.99 -1.00
N TYR A 118 -0.22 -7.36 0.14
CA TYR A 118 0.76 -7.86 1.10
C TYR A 118 0.36 -7.60 2.54
N LEU A 119 0.51 -8.61 3.35
CA LEU A 119 0.40 -8.59 4.80
C LEU A 119 1.72 -9.12 5.39
N SER A 120 2.30 -8.40 6.33
CA SER A 120 3.52 -8.84 7.01
C SER A 120 3.26 -10.14 7.80
N PRO A 121 4.11 -11.17 7.65
CA PRO A 121 3.98 -12.38 8.47
C PRO A 121 4.39 -12.17 9.93
N ASN A 122 5.03 -11.05 10.24
CA ASN A 122 5.56 -10.75 11.57
C ASN A 122 4.98 -9.46 12.13
N VAL A 123 4.65 -9.48 13.42
CA VAL A 123 4.34 -8.27 14.20
C VAL A 123 5.64 -7.55 14.56
N THR A 124 5.67 -6.25 14.38
CA THR A 124 6.79 -5.41 14.85
C THR A 124 6.71 -5.30 16.36
N LEU A 125 7.63 -5.96 17.08
CA LEU A 125 7.59 -6.10 18.56
C LEU A 125 7.65 -4.74 19.28
N THR A 126 8.31 -3.74 18.70
CA THR A 126 8.45 -2.42 19.32
C THR A 126 7.17 -1.61 19.31
N THR A 127 6.28 -1.85 18.38
CA THR A 127 5.05 -1.08 18.18
C THR A 127 3.77 -1.91 18.29
N GLY A 128 3.88 -3.25 18.34
CA GLY A 128 2.72 -4.15 18.34
C GLY A 128 1.87 -4.01 17.06
N THR A 129 2.51 -3.75 15.92
CA THR A 129 1.79 -3.49 14.67
C THR A 129 2.22 -4.43 13.55
N LEU A 130 1.29 -4.74 12.65
CA LEU A 130 1.55 -5.43 11.39
C LEU A 130 1.56 -4.41 10.25
N ARG A 131 2.49 -4.60 9.32
CA ARG A 131 2.59 -3.80 8.11
C ARG A 131 1.78 -4.43 6.99
N LEU A 132 0.96 -3.62 6.36
CA LEU A 132 0.18 -3.97 5.18
C LEU A 132 0.64 -3.11 4.00
N ARG A 133 0.39 -3.62 2.81
CA ARG A 133 0.62 -2.90 1.56
C ARG A 133 -0.60 -3.05 0.66
N ALA A 134 -1.02 -1.94 0.11
CA ALA A 134 -2.04 -1.89 -0.92
C ALA A 134 -1.45 -1.34 -2.22
N GLU A 135 -1.79 -1.99 -3.32
CA GLU A 135 -1.41 -1.62 -4.67
C GLU A 135 -2.55 -0.89 -5.37
N LEU A 136 -2.21 0.19 -6.06
CA LEU A 136 -3.16 0.92 -6.90
C LEU A 136 -2.50 1.38 -8.20
N ASP A 137 -3.28 1.45 -9.25
CA ASP A 137 -2.86 2.01 -10.53
C ASP A 137 -2.95 3.54 -10.48
N ASN A 138 -2.00 4.21 -11.12
CA ASN A 138 -1.89 5.67 -11.18
C ASN A 138 -1.78 6.13 -12.65
N PRO A 139 -2.82 5.90 -13.47
CA PRO A 139 -2.76 6.19 -14.91
C PRO A 139 -2.57 7.67 -15.22
N ASP A 140 -3.10 8.54 -14.36
CA ASP A 140 -3.07 9.99 -14.54
C ASP A 140 -1.80 10.65 -13.95
N GLY A 141 -0.92 9.89 -13.31
CA GLY A 141 0.29 10.41 -12.68
C GLY A 141 0.02 11.43 -11.55
N MET A 142 -1.20 11.47 -11.01
CA MET A 142 -1.57 12.41 -9.94
C MET A 142 -0.92 12.08 -8.61
N LEU A 143 -0.75 10.80 -8.34
CA LEU A 143 -0.12 10.34 -7.10
C LEU A 143 1.40 10.34 -7.27
N ARG A 144 2.10 10.85 -6.28
CA ARG A 144 3.56 10.89 -6.24
C ARG A 144 4.09 10.16 -5.02
N PRO A 145 5.27 9.54 -5.11
CA PRO A 145 5.92 8.94 -3.95
C PRO A 145 6.12 9.98 -2.85
N GLY A 146 5.86 9.58 -1.60
CA GLY A 146 6.00 10.45 -0.43
C GLY A 146 4.72 11.20 -0.03
N LEU A 147 3.63 11.08 -0.78
CA LEU A 147 2.34 11.62 -0.36
C LEU A 147 1.79 10.85 0.84
N PHE A 148 1.21 11.58 1.77
CA PHE A 148 0.50 11.01 2.91
C PHE A 148 -0.96 10.78 2.54
N VAL A 149 -1.44 9.56 2.78
CA VAL A 149 -2.81 9.15 2.47
C VAL A 149 -3.48 8.57 3.71
N SER A 150 -4.77 8.84 3.86
CA SER A 150 -5.61 8.17 4.85
C SER A 150 -6.14 6.87 4.26
N VAL A 151 -5.97 5.77 4.98
CA VAL A 151 -6.38 4.43 4.55
C VAL A 151 -7.59 3.98 5.35
N THR A 152 -8.67 3.66 4.66
CA THR A 152 -9.85 3.04 5.27
C THR A 152 -9.87 1.57 4.86
N LEU A 153 -9.66 0.69 5.85
CA LEU A 153 -9.73 -0.76 5.68
C LEU A 153 -11.11 -1.22 6.16
N PRO A 154 -12.00 -1.67 5.27
CA PRO A 154 -13.26 -2.25 5.68
C PRO A 154 -13.02 -3.62 6.31
N TYR A 155 -13.57 -3.86 7.49
CA TYR A 155 -13.52 -5.14 8.16
C TYR A 155 -14.92 -5.49 8.68
N GLY A 156 -15.51 -6.51 8.11
CA GLY A 156 -16.81 -7.01 8.51
C GLY A 156 -18.00 -6.13 8.12
N GLU A 157 -19.06 -6.77 7.73
CA GLU A 157 -20.39 -6.17 7.55
C GLU A 157 -21.28 -6.66 8.67
N ALA A 158 -21.84 -5.74 9.44
CA ALA A 158 -22.90 -6.07 10.37
C ALA A 158 -24.19 -6.28 9.58
N ARG A 159 -24.49 -7.53 9.23
CA ARG A 159 -25.76 -7.87 8.59
C ARG A 159 -26.88 -7.74 9.62
N ASN A 160 -27.98 -7.10 9.22
CA ASN A 160 -29.15 -6.87 10.06
C ASN A 160 -28.89 -5.98 11.31
N ALA A 161 -27.93 -5.06 11.22
CA ALA A 161 -27.73 -4.09 12.27
C ALA A 161 -28.85 -3.03 12.24
N VAL A 162 -29.40 -2.72 13.40
CA VAL A 162 -30.31 -1.58 13.56
C VAL A 162 -29.46 -0.32 13.69
N LEU A 163 -29.68 0.62 12.78
CA LEU A 163 -28.99 1.91 12.79
C LEU A 163 -29.92 2.98 13.32
N VAL A 164 -29.46 3.75 14.28
CA VAL A 164 -30.19 4.86 14.90
C VAL A 164 -29.30 6.10 14.87
N ASN A 165 -29.92 7.27 14.69
CA ASN A 165 -29.19 8.54 14.75
C ASN A 165 -28.55 8.69 16.14
N ASP A 166 -27.24 8.95 16.20
CA ASP A 166 -26.50 9.08 17.45
C ASP A 166 -27.08 10.18 18.37
N ALA A 167 -27.62 11.25 17.78
CA ALA A 167 -28.27 12.32 18.50
C ALA A 167 -29.56 11.90 19.21
N SER A 168 -30.17 10.77 18.84
CA SER A 168 -31.40 10.26 19.47
C SER A 168 -31.12 9.37 20.68
N ILE A 169 -29.85 9.04 20.93
CA ILE A 169 -29.43 8.16 22.03
C ILE A 169 -29.25 8.98 23.31
N GLY A 170 -30.11 8.73 24.30
CA GLY A 170 -29.98 9.30 25.63
C GLY A 170 -28.99 8.52 26.50
N THR A 171 -28.58 9.17 27.59
CA THR A 171 -27.73 8.55 28.62
C THR A 171 -28.31 8.82 29.97
N ASP A 172 -28.43 7.78 30.78
CA ASP A 172 -28.85 7.89 32.19
C ASP A 172 -27.85 7.16 33.12
N GLN A 173 -28.23 6.95 34.38
CA GLN A 173 -27.42 6.28 35.38
C GLN A 173 -27.25 4.76 35.12
N LEU A 174 -28.14 4.18 34.32
CA LEU A 174 -28.16 2.76 33.98
C LEU A 174 -27.48 2.46 32.63
N GLY A 175 -27.17 3.50 31.81
CA GLY A 175 -26.47 3.33 30.53
C GLY A 175 -27.09 4.15 29.40
N LYS A 176 -27.10 3.57 28.20
CA LYS A 176 -27.65 4.19 27.01
C LYS A 176 -29.08 3.73 26.78
N TYR A 177 -29.95 4.65 26.35
CA TYR A 177 -31.35 4.36 26.10
C TYR A 177 -31.90 5.06 24.85
N LEU A 178 -33.01 4.53 24.34
CA LEU A 178 -33.81 5.13 23.28
C LEU A 178 -35.29 5.19 23.68
N TYR A 179 -35.96 6.17 23.16
CA TYR A 179 -37.43 6.21 23.13
C TYR A 179 -37.90 5.55 21.81
N VAL A 180 -38.67 4.49 21.92
CA VAL A 180 -39.26 3.76 20.80
C VAL A 180 -40.75 3.91 20.83
N VAL A 181 -41.34 4.37 19.72
CA VAL A 181 -42.81 4.45 19.57
C VAL A 181 -43.31 3.11 19.04
N ASN A 182 -44.29 2.51 19.68
CA ASN A 182 -44.91 1.27 19.20
C ASN A 182 -46.06 1.57 18.22
N ASP A 183 -46.63 0.51 17.65
CA ASP A 183 -47.75 0.61 16.69
C ASP A 183 -49.03 1.29 17.24
N SER A 184 -49.12 1.50 18.54
CA SER A 184 -50.23 2.16 19.26
C SER A 184 -49.90 3.59 19.65
N ASP A 185 -48.86 4.21 19.06
CA ASP A 185 -48.39 5.57 19.35
C ASP A 185 -47.93 5.78 20.80
N ILE A 186 -47.59 4.70 21.52
CA ILE A 186 -47.11 4.80 22.90
C ILE A 186 -45.57 4.80 22.87
N VAL A 187 -44.99 5.78 23.58
CA VAL A 187 -43.52 5.90 23.75
C VAL A 187 -43.04 4.93 24.82
N ASN A 188 -42.15 4.04 24.45
CA ASN A 188 -41.51 3.13 25.36
C ASN A 188 -40.03 3.51 25.54
N TYR A 189 -39.61 3.55 26.80
CA TYR A 189 -38.21 3.69 27.16
C TYR A 189 -37.52 2.34 27.08
N ARG A 190 -36.41 2.26 26.30
CA ARG A 190 -35.67 1.02 26.08
C ARG A 190 -34.16 1.20 26.27
N HIS A 191 -33.60 0.43 27.19
CA HIS A 191 -32.15 0.32 27.31
C HIS A 191 -31.55 -0.38 26.08
N ILE A 192 -30.40 0.13 25.65
CA ILE A 192 -29.71 -0.36 24.47
C ILE A 192 -28.22 -0.49 24.74
N GLU A 193 -27.61 -1.44 24.08
CA GLU A 193 -26.15 -1.49 23.92
C GLU A 193 -25.76 -0.81 22.61
N VAL A 194 -24.84 0.17 22.71
CA VAL A 194 -24.36 0.90 21.54
C VAL A 194 -23.13 0.22 20.95
N GLY A 195 -23.15 0.04 19.64
CA GLY A 195 -22.03 -0.43 18.86
C GLY A 195 -21.21 0.72 18.26
N GLN A 196 -20.57 0.45 17.13
CA GLN A 196 -19.74 1.41 16.42
C GLN A 196 -20.58 2.51 15.76
N LEU A 197 -19.95 3.68 15.60
CA LEU A 197 -20.49 4.76 14.79
C LEU A 197 -20.32 4.40 13.32
N ALA A 198 -21.41 4.41 12.55
CA ALA A 198 -21.43 4.22 11.11
C ALA A 198 -21.42 5.58 10.39
N ASP A 199 -21.36 5.56 9.06
CA ASP A 199 -21.41 6.78 8.25
C ASP A 199 -22.71 7.57 8.50
N HIS A 200 -22.67 8.87 8.24
CA HIS A 200 -23.80 9.81 8.43
C HIS A 200 -24.32 9.93 9.86
N ASN A 201 -23.43 9.84 10.84
CA ASN A 201 -23.81 10.00 12.26
C ASN A 201 -24.82 8.96 12.78
N MET A 202 -24.86 7.80 12.13
CA MET A 202 -25.68 6.67 12.55
C MET A 202 -24.88 5.74 13.44
N ARG A 203 -25.49 5.24 14.51
CA ARG A 203 -24.87 4.29 15.43
C ARG A 203 -25.56 2.95 15.36
N VAL A 204 -24.77 1.89 15.37
CA VAL A 204 -25.26 0.52 15.48
C VAL A 204 -25.79 0.30 16.89
N VAL A 205 -27.00 -0.24 16.99
CA VAL A 205 -27.65 -0.58 18.26
C VAL A 205 -27.81 -2.09 18.34
N LYS A 206 -27.42 -2.65 19.47
CA LYS A 206 -27.70 -4.04 19.87
C LYS A 206 -28.81 -4.01 20.92
N SER A 207 -29.82 -4.82 20.73
CA SER A 207 -30.92 -4.98 21.72
C SER A 207 -30.57 -6.11 22.67
#